data_1d0d05dfa5d932f617b8b12743861c9a
#
_entry.id   1d0d05dfa5d932f617b8b12743861c9a
#
_cell.length_a   1.000
_cell.length_b   1.000
_cell.length_c   1.000
_cell.angle_alpha   90.00
_cell.angle_beta   90.00
_cell.angle_gamma   90.00
#
_symmetry.space_group_name_H-M   'P 1'
#
loop_
_entity.id
_entity.type
_entity.pdbx_description
1 polymer ?
#
loop_
_entity_poly.entity_id
_entity_poly.type
_entity_poly.pdbx_seq_one_letter_code
_entity_poly.pdbx_strand_id
1 'polypeptide(L)'
;LALAKYVQKQNVAALIIMLVWLSFNAIFGILCLLGILLPADLLMLTVFFFLCDYICILLFCPFQTFFMKNKCCINCRIYDWGHFMMFTPMLFIPNFYSWSLFFTSLVVLLHWEISYARHPERFWEGSNKTLQCATCKERTCQLKNSIRNSAAKRFAK
;
A
#
# COMPACT_ATOMS: atom_id res chain seq x y z
N LEU A 1 10.22 20.14 -15.62
CA LEU A 1 11.36 19.84 -14.72
C LEU A 1 10.88 19.39 -13.32
N ALA A 2 9.93 20.09 -12.68
CA ALA A 2 9.43 19.73 -11.33
C ALA A 2 8.70 18.39 -11.31
N LEU A 3 7.80 18.12 -12.26
CA LEU A 3 7.10 16.84 -12.40
C LEU A 3 8.08 15.67 -12.59
N ALA A 4 9.09 15.82 -13.44
CA ALA A 4 10.06 14.75 -13.69
C ALA A 4 10.86 14.40 -12.44
N LYS A 5 11.31 15.39 -11.66
CA LYS A 5 11.98 15.16 -10.37
C LYS A 5 11.06 14.49 -9.35
N TYR A 6 9.79 14.89 -9.31
CA TYR A 6 8.79 14.27 -8.45
C TYR A 6 8.60 12.79 -8.81
N VAL A 7 8.34 12.49 -10.09
CA VAL A 7 8.14 11.12 -10.59
C VAL A 7 9.34 10.25 -10.30
N GLN A 8 10.55 10.73 -10.56
CA GLN A 8 11.78 9.98 -10.29
C GLN A 8 11.91 9.63 -8.80
N LYS A 9 11.69 10.60 -7.92
CA LYS A 9 11.74 10.38 -6.47
C LYS A 9 10.70 9.35 -6.02
N GLN A 10 9.47 9.44 -6.51
CA GLN A 10 8.40 8.52 -6.17
C GLN A 10 8.65 7.11 -6.69
N ASN A 11 9.20 6.98 -7.90
CA ASN A 11 9.55 5.67 -8.48
C ASN A 11 10.66 4.97 -7.70
N VAL A 12 11.70 5.70 -7.28
CA VAL A 12 12.77 5.11 -6.45
C VAL A 12 12.22 4.64 -5.09
N ALA A 13 11.39 5.45 -4.45
CA ALA A 13 10.76 5.06 -3.17
C ALA A 13 9.84 3.84 -3.35
N ALA A 14 9.04 3.80 -4.42
CA ALA A 14 8.18 2.66 -4.74
C ALA A 14 9.00 1.39 -5.01
N LEU A 15 10.10 1.48 -5.75
CA LEU A 15 10.99 0.35 -6.00
C LEU A 15 11.57 -0.22 -4.70
N ILE A 16 12.02 0.64 -3.80
CA ILE A 16 12.55 0.22 -2.49
C ILE A 16 11.47 -0.52 -1.70
N ILE A 17 10.25 0.02 -1.64
CA ILE A 17 9.13 -0.61 -0.95
C ILE A 17 8.82 -1.98 -1.56
N MET A 18 8.79 -2.10 -2.90
CA MET A 18 8.53 -3.36 -3.58
C MET A 18 9.61 -4.40 -3.25
N LEU A 19 10.89 -4.02 -3.29
CA LEU A 19 11.99 -4.93 -2.98
C LEU A 19 11.95 -5.40 -1.52
N VAL A 20 11.72 -4.49 -0.59
CA VAL A 20 11.56 -4.82 0.84
C VAL A 20 10.38 -5.76 1.04
N TRP A 21 9.24 -5.48 0.41
CA TRP A 21 8.04 -6.29 0.52
C TRP A 21 8.21 -7.70 -0.06
N LEU A 22 8.79 -7.80 -1.25
CA LEU A 22 9.05 -9.10 -1.88
C LEU A 22 10.06 -9.91 -1.08
N SER A 23 11.13 -9.28 -0.57
CA SER A 23 12.12 -9.96 0.27
C SER A 23 11.50 -10.49 1.56
N PHE A 24 10.65 -9.69 2.20
CA PHE A 24 9.92 -10.08 3.41
C PHE A 24 9.00 -11.30 3.14
N ASN A 25 8.21 -11.25 2.06
CA ASN A 25 7.33 -12.36 1.70
C ASN A 25 8.10 -13.59 1.21
N ALA A 26 9.26 -13.43 0.57
CA ALA A 26 10.12 -14.54 0.17
C ALA A 26 10.59 -15.36 1.37
N ILE A 27 10.86 -14.72 2.51
CA ILE A 27 11.21 -15.42 3.75
C ILE A 27 10.07 -16.35 4.17
N PHE A 28 8.83 -15.87 4.23
CA PHE A 28 7.67 -16.70 4.56
C PHE A 28 7.43 -17.81 3.54
N GLY A 29 7.63 -17.50 2.25
CA GLY A 29 7.55 -18.50 1.18
C GLY A 29 8.57 -19.62 1.35
N ILE A 30 9.83 -19.29 1.65
CA ILE A 30 10.89 -20.27 1.90
C ILE A 30 10.55 -21.11 3.13
N LEU A 31 10.10 -20.50 4.23
CA LEU A 31 9.70 -21.22 5.44
C LEU A 31 8.53 -22.19 5.17
N CYS A 32 7.60 -21.81 4.30
CA CYS A 32 6.51 -22.69 3.87
C CYS A 32 7.03 -23.86 3.01
N LEU A 33 7.93 -23.61 2.07
CA LEU A 33 8.54 -24.65 1.24
C LEU A 33 9.39 -25.63 2.05
N LEU A 34 10.01 -25.16 3.14
CA LEU A 34 10.74 -26.02 4.09
C LEU A 34 9.81 -26.81 5.03
N GLY A 35 8.50 -26.64 4.94
CA GLY A 35 7.51 -27.31 5.80
C GLY A 35 7.46 -26.80 7.23
N ILE A 36 8.09 -25.65 7.53
CA ILE A 36 8.05 -25.01 8.87
C ILE A 36 6.73 -24.31 9.07
N LEU A 37 6.21 -23.64 8.03
CA LEU A 37 4.91 -22.97 8.03
C LEU A 37 3.89 -23.80 7.25
N LEU A 38 2.68 -23.85 7.80
CA LEU A 38 1.55 -24.48 7.12
C LEU A 38 0.86 -23.46 6.16
N PRO A 39 0.14 -23.93 5.13
CA PRO A 39 -0.68 -23.06 4.29
C PRO A 39 -1.68 -22.21 5.09
N ALA A 40 -2.17 -22.73 6.22
CA ALA A 40 -3.05 -22.00 7.14
C ALA A 40 -2.36 -20.76 7.74
N ASP A 41 -1.07 -20.85 8.06
CA ASP A 41 -0.30 -19.73 8.61
C ASP A 41 -0.15 -18.60 7.58
N LEU A 42 0.03 -18.94 6.29
CA LEU A 42 0.06 -17.97 5.20
C LEU A 42 -1.31 -17.30 4.98
N LEU A 43 -2.40 -18.05 5.16
CA LEU A 43 -3.74 -17.49 5.14
C LEU A 43 -3.94 -16.49 6.29
N MET A 44 -3.51 -16.85 7.50
CA MET A 44 -3.55 -15.95 8.65
C MET A 44 -2.69 -14.70 8.43
N LEU A 45 -1.53 -14.85 7.79
CA LEU A 45 -0.67 -13.72 7.39
C LEU A 45 -1.38 -12.79 6.41
N THR A 46 -2.12 -13.33 5.45
CA THR A 46 -2.93 -12.54 4.51
C THR A 46 -4.02 -11.74 5.25
N VAL A 47 -4.72 -12.36 6.20
CA VAL A 47 -5.71 -11.67 7.05
C VAL A 47 -5.03 -10.58 7.89
N PHE A 48 -3.86 -10.85 8.43
CA PHE A 48 -3.08 -9.85 9.17
C PHE A 48 -2.70 -8.65 8.29
N PHE A 49 -2.25 -8.88 7.05
CA PHE A 49 -1.94 -7.79 6.11
C PHE A 49 -3.19 -6.97 5.74
N PHE A 50 -4.34 -7.64 5.59
CA PHE A 50 -5.61 -6.95 5.41
C PHE A 50 -5.94 -6.00 6.57
N LEU A 51 -5.77 -6.45 7.80
CA LEU A 51 -5.94 -5.59 8.98
C LEU A 51 -4.94 -4.44 9.01
N CYS A 52 -3.68 -4.71 8.68
CA CYS A 52 -2.65 -3.67 8.57
C CYS A 52 -2.99 -2.62 7.52
N ASP A 53 -3.54 -3.00 6.37
CA ASP A 53 -3.98 -2.07 5.34
C ASP A 53 -5.08 -1.15 5.85
N TYR A 54 -6.09 -1.69 6.54
CA TYR A 54 -7.11 -0.88 7.21
C TYR A 54 -6.53 0.09 8.25
N ILE A 55 -5.58 -0.37 9.06
CA ILE A 55 -4.89 0.48 10.04
C ILE A 55 -4.10 1.58 9.32
N CYS A 56 -3.45 1.26 8.21
CA CYS A 56 -2.74 2.23 7.38
C CYS A 56 -3.67 3.33 6.86
N ILE A 57 -4.86 2.96 6.40
CA ILE A 57 -5.84 3.93 5.88
C ILE A 57 -6.40 4.81 7.02
N LEU A 58 -6.79 4.20 8.15
CA LEU A 58 -7.53 4.88 9.21
C LEU A 58 -6.64 5.64 10.20
N LEU A 59 -5.46 5.11 10.54
CA LEU A 59 -4.62 5.65 11.60
C LEU A 59 -3.30 6.19 11.06
N PHE A 60 -2.42 5.31 10.64
CA PHE A 60 -1.05 5.65 10.29
C PHE A 60 -0.49 4.66 9.27
N CYS A 61 -0.01 5.20 8.15
CA CYS A 61 0.66 4.41 7.13
C CYS A 61 2.18 4.63 7.21
N PRO A 62 2.97 3.60 7.60
CA PRO A 62 4.41 3.71 7.69
C PRO A 62 5.05 3.95 6.31
N PHE A 63 4.54 3.32 5.26
CA PHE A 63 5.06 3.51 3.90
C PHE A 63 4.89 4.95 3.41
N GLN A 64 3.72 5.54 3.67
CA GLN A 64 3.45 6.93 3.33
C GLN A 64 4.36 7.89 4.08
N THR A 65 4.57 7.65 5.36
CA THR A 65 5.28 8.59 6.24
C THR A 65 6.79 8.51 6.08
N PHE A 66 7.35 7.29 6.09
CA PHE A 66 8.81 7.09 6.10
C PHE A 66 9.41 7.04 4.69
N PHE A 67 8.76 6.34 3.77
CA PHE A 67 9.31 6.11 2.42
C PHE A 67 8.84 7.15 1.41
N MET A 68 7.53 7.33 1.29
CA MET A 68 6.98 8.21 0.25
C MET A 68 6.98 9.68 0.66
N LYS A 69 6.98 9.98 1.97
CA LYS A 69 6.92 11.34 2.55
C LYS A 69 5.77 12.19 1.98
N ASN A 70 4.63 11.56 1.73
CA ASN A 70 3.43 12.19 1.21
C ASN A 70 2.52 12.66 2.35
N LYS A 71 1.86 13.79 2.15
CA LYS A 71 0.92 14.36 3.12
C LYS A 71 -0.41 13.62 3.15
N CYS A 72 -0.83 13.04 2.04
CA CYS A 72 -2.14 12.40 1.87
C CYS A 72 -2.01 10.99 1.32
N CYS A 73 -2.86 10.06 1.80
CA CYS A 73 -2.88 8.67 1.33
C CYS A 73 -3.36 8.58 -0.13
N ILE A 74 -4.33 9.40 -0.53
CA ILE A 74 -4.91 9.38 -1.90
C ILE A 74 -3.87 9.77 -2.95
N ASN A 75 -2.94 10.65 -2.61
CA ASN A 75 -1.85 11.06 -3.50
C ASN A 75 -0.65 10.12 -3.41
N CYS A 76 -0.79 8.99 -2.72
CA CYS A 76 0.30 8.06 -2.57
C CYS A 76 0.49 7.26 -3.86
N ARG A 77 1.75 7.21 -4.35
CA ARG A 77 2.15 6.46 -5.55
C ARG A 77 1.75 4.98 -5.48
N ILE A 78 1.76 4.43 -4.28
CA ILE A 78 1.48 3.01 -4.00
C ILE A 78 0.08 2.78 -3.41
N TYR A 79 -0.85 3.73 -3.59
CA TYR A 79 -2.18 3.63 -2.97
C TYR A 79 -2.91 2.33 -3.33
N ASP A 80 -2.86 1.92 -4.58
CA ASP A 80 -3.57 0.74 -5.09
C ASP A 80 -2.74 -0.56 -5.00
N TRP A 81 -1.55 -0.50 -4.39
CA TRP A 81 -0.72 -1.69 -4.16
C TRP A 81 -1.21 -2.56 -3.01
N GLY A 82 -2.11 -2.06 -2.17
CA GLY A 82 -2.62 -2.76 -1.00
C GLY A 82 -3.14 -4.16 -1.32
N HIS A 83 -3.90 -4.30 -2.41
CA HIS A 83 -4.43 -5.60 -2.85
C HIS A 83 -3.31 -6.60 -3.19
N PHE A 84 -2.31 -6.17 -3.97
CA PHE A 84 -1.18 -7.03 -4.30
C PHE A 84 -0.36 -7.39 -3.05
N MET A 85 -0.07 -6.41 -2.20
CA MET A 85 0.67 -6.63 -0.96
C MET A 85 -0.05 -7.61 -0.03
N MET A 86 -1.36 -7.49 0.08
CA MET A 86 -2.18 -8.36 0.91
C MET A 86 -2.18 -9.82 0.41
N PHE A 87 -2.30 -10.03 -0.90
CA PHE A 87 -2.40 -11.37 -1.48
C PHE A 87 -1.06 -12.00 -1.89
N THR A 88 0.07 -11.34 -1.66
CA THR A 88 1.41 -11.91 -1.97
C THR A 88 1.66 -13.26 -1.29
N PRO A 89 1.29 -13.52 -0.02
CA PRO A 89 1.49 -14.83 0.60
C PRO A 89 0.70 -15.96 -0.06
N MET A 90 -0.41 -15.64 -0.72
CA MET A 90 -1.27 -16.62 -1.41
C MET A 90 -0.57 -17.29 -2.59
N LEU A 91 0.51 -16.70 -3.12
CA LEU A 91 1.31 -17.29 -4.20
C LEU A 91 1.88 -18.66 -3.80
N PHE A 92 2.23 -18.81 -2.51
CA PHE A 92 2.87 -20.03 -1.98
C PHE A 92 1.87 -21.11 -1.58
N ILE A 93 0.58 -20.86 -1.68
CA ILE A 93 -0.48 -21.83 -1.40
C ILE A 93 -0.95 -22.44 -2.72
N PRO A 94 -0.66 -23.72 -3.01
CA PRO A 94 -1.02 -24.37 -4.29
C PRO A 94 -2.52 -24.69 -4.35
N ASN A 95 -3.35 -23.67 -4.49
CA ASN A 95 -4.80 -23.80 -4.61
C ASN A 95 -5.31 -22.84 -5.69
N PHE A 96 -6.31 -23.27 -6.45
CA PHE A 96 -6.92 -22.46 -7.50
C PHE A 96 -7.41 -21.10 -6.99
N TYR A 97 -8.09 -21.07 -5.84
CA TYR A 97 -8.59 -19.81 -5.26
C TYR A 97 -7.46 -18.87 -4.84
N SER A 98 -6.40 -19.40 -4.23
CA SER A 98 -5.25 -18.60 -3.80
C SER A 98 -4.56 -17.96 -4.99
N TRP A 99 -4.33 -18.72 -6.04
CA TRP A 99 -3.69 -18.21 -7.25
C TRP A 99 -4.59 -17.24 -8.02
N SER A 100 -5.90 -17.48 -8.08
CA SER A 100 -6.81 -16.52 -8.73
C SER A 100 -6.83 -15.18 -8.03
N LEU A 101 -6.82 -15.15 -6.70
CA LEU A 101 -6.73 -13.91 -5.92
C LEU A 101 -5.41 -13.19 -6.16
N PHE A 102 -4.29 -13.92 -6.12
CA PHE A 102 -2.98 -13.35 -6.39
C PHE A 102 -2.88 -12.77 -7.80
N PHE A 103 -3.26 -13.51 -8.84
CA PHE A 103 -3.19 -13.04 -10.21
C PHE A 103 -4.15 -11.87 -10.48
N THR A 104 -5.34 -11.88 -9.89
CA THR A 104 -6.26 -10.73 -9.99
C THR A 104 -5.64 -9.49 -9.37
N SER A 105 -5.02 -9.60 -8.19
CA SER A 105 -4.34 -8.48 -7.54
C SER A 105 -3.14 -7.99 -8.34
N LEU A 106 -2.42 -8.90 -9.01
CA LEU A 106 -1.32 -8.55 -9.91
C LEU A 106 -1.82 -7.76 -11.14
N VAL A 107 -2.96 -8.14 -11.71
CA VAL A 107 -3.57 -7.39 -12.82
C VAL A 107 -3.94 -5.97 -12.37
N VAL A 108 -4.50 -5.80 -11.19
CA VAL A 108 -4.82 -4.48 -10.61
C VAL A 108 -3.53 -3.65 -10.44
N LEU A 109 -2.48 -4.26 -9.89
CA LEU A 109 -1.17 -3.61 -9.75
C LEU A 109 -0.62 -3.15 -11.10
N LEU A 110 -0.61 -4.03 -12.11
CA LEU A 110 -0.11 -3.71 -13.44
C LEU A 110 -0.93 -2.58 -14.10
N HIS A 111 -2.24 -2.63 -13.96
CA HIS A 111 -3.11 -1.56 -14.47
C HIS A 111 -2.78 -0.21 -13.83
N TRP A 112 -2.56 -0.18 -12.49
CA TRP A 112 -2.13 1.02 -11.78
C TRP A 112 -0.78 1.54 -12.27
N GLU A 113 0.22 0.65 -12.41
CA GLU A 113 1.56 0.98 -12.88
C GLU A 113 1.55 1.55 -14.31
N ILE A 114 0.78 0.94 -15.21
CA ILE A 114 0.63 1.41 -16.59
C ILE A 114 -0.07 2.78 -16.61
N SER A 115 -1.11 2.97 -15.80
CA SER A 115 -1.84 4.24 -15.70
C SER A 115 -0.93 5.35 -15.17
N TYR A 116 -0.11 5.04 -14.16
CA TYR A 116 0.86 5.99 -13.61
C TYR A 116 1.98 6.32 -14.62
N ALA A 117 2.49 5.32 -15.34
CA ALA A 117 3.55 5.52 -16.32
C ALA A 117 3.08 6.37 -17.51
N ARG A 118 1.81 6.19 -17.93
CA ARG A 118 1.23 6.94 -19.05
C ARG A 118 0.82 8.36 -18.69
N HIS A 119 0.32 8.55 -17.47
CA HIS A 119 -0.32 9.78 -17.01
C HIS A 119 0.15 10.22 -15.63
N PRO A 120 1.46 10.42 -15.40
CA PRO A 120 1.98 10.80 -14.09
C PRO A 120 1.43 12.15 -13.60
N GLU A 121 1.00 13.01 -14.51
CA GLU A 121 0.39 14.31 -14.19
C GLU A 121 -0.92 14.18 -13.42
N ARG A 122 -1.63 13.06 -13.56
CA ARG A 122 -2.88 12.81 -12.82
C ARG A 122 -2.66 12.54 -11.34
N PHE A 123 -1.47 12.08 -10.97
CA PHE A 123 -1.12 11.64 -9.61
C PHE A 123 -0.34 12.69 -8.82
N TRP A 124 -0.08 13.85 -9.43
CA TRP A 124 0.67 14.93 -8.78
C TRP A 124 -0.26 16.12 -8.45
N GLU A 125 -0.24 16.55 -7.17
CA GLU A 125 -1.06 17.67 -6.69
C GLU A 125 -0.75 19.00 -7.41
N GLY A 126 0.45 19.16 -7.98
CA GLY A 126 0.85 20.34 -8.73
C GLY A 126 0.17 20.47 -10.09
N SER A 127 -0.25 19.37 -10.70
CA SER A 127 -0.93 19.35 -12.01
C SER A 127 -2.43 19.02 -11.87
N ASN A 128 -2.83 18.32 -10.83
CA ASN A 128 -4.21 17.89 -10.62
C ASN A 128 -4.84 18.58 -9.43
N LYS A 129 -5.72 19.55 -9.69
CA LYS A 129 -6.42 20.34 -8.66
C LYS A 129 -7.31 19.48 -7.75
N THR A 130 -7.82 18.35 -8.23
CA THR A 130 -8.69 17.47 -7.43
C THR A 130 -7.93 16.77 -6.29
N LEU A 131 -6.61 16.67 -6.40
CA LEU A 131 -5.75 16.10 -5.37
C LEU A 131 -5.30 17.12 -4.32
N GLN A 132 -5.63 18.40 -4.49
CA GLN A 132 -5.30 19.46 -3.53
C GLN A 132 -6.26 19.44 -2.35
N CYS A 133 -5.75 19.62 -1.14
CA CYS A 133 -6.55 19.62 0.08
C CYS A 133 -7.69 20.66 0.06
N ALA A 134 -7.50 21.78 -0.64
CA ALA A 134 -8.50 22.84 -0.75
C ALA A 134 -9.76 22.40 -1.52
N THR A 135 -9.62 21.46 -2.47
CA THR A 135 -10.71 20.96 -3.31
C THR A 135 -11.07 19.51 -3.02
N CYS A 136 -10.44 18.90 -2.02
CA CYS A 136 -10.61 17.51 -1.65
C CYS A 136 -12.04 17.26 -1.10
N LYS A 137 -12.71 16.27 -1.68
CA LYS A 137 -14.04 15.80 -1.24
C LYS A 137 -13.97 14.64 -0.25
N GLU A 138 -12.80 14.07 -0.06
CA GLU A 138 -12.59 12.91 0.81
C GLU A 138 -12.57 13.32 2.28
N ARG A 139 -13.37 12.63 3.08
CA ARG A 139 -13.48 12.87 4.53
C ARG A 139 -12.53 12.01 5.36
N THR A 140 -11.78 11.11 4.75
CA THR A 140 -10.87 10.16 5.43
C THR A 140 -9.82 10.88 6.28
N CYS A 141 -9.27 12.01 5.79
CA CYS A 141 -8.33 12.81 6.55
C CYS A 141 -8.95 13.46 7.81
N GLN A 142 -10.23 13.85 7.75
CA GLN A 142 -10.95 14.40 8.90
C GLN A 142 -11.17 13.32 9.96
N LEU A 143 -11.57 12.11 9.53
CA LEU A 143 -11.72 10.95 10.40
C LEU A 143 -10.40 10.58 11.06
N LYS A 144 -9.32 10.50 10.29
CA LYS A 144 -7.97 10.20 10.78
C LYS A 144 -7.51 11.21 11.83
N ASN A 145 -7.72 12.50 11.60
CA ASN A 145 -7.39 13.55 12.56
C ASN A 145 -8.27 13.48 13.82
N SER A 146 -9.55 13.17 13.68
CA SER A 146 -10.47 12.98 14.82
C SER A 146 -10.02 11.81 15.70
N ILE A 147 -9.72 10.65 15.11
CA ILE A 147 -9.24 9.46 15.84
C ILE A 147 -7.92 9.77 16.55
N ARG A 148 -6.96 10.39 15.86
CA ARG A 148 -5.65 10.74 16.44
C ARG A 148 -5.78 11.71 17.61
N ASN A 149 -6.63 12.71 17.48
CA ASN A 149 -6.86 13.69 18.55
C ASN A 149 -7.58 13.05 19.76
N SER A 150 -8.50 12.12 19.52
CA SER A 150 -9.19 11.37 20.57
C SER A 150 -8.24 10.44 21.31
N ALA A 151 -7.34 9.75 20.57
CA ALA A 151 -6.30 8.92 21.16
C ALA A 151 -5.33 9.75 22.02
N ALA A 152 -4.82 10.87 21.47
CA ALA A 152 -3.91 11.75 22.19
C ALA A 152 -4.51 12.26 23.52
N LYS A 153 -5.81 12.60 23.53
CA LYS A 153 -6.52 13.03 24.75
C LYS A 153 -6.64 11.91 25.78
N ARG A 154 -6.73 10.64 25.37
CA ARG A 154 -6.79 9.49 26.29
C ARG A 154 -5.44 9.17 26.93
N PHE A 155 -4.34 9.35 26.19
CA PHE A 155 -2.99 9.10 26.69
C PHE A 155 -2.42 10.29 27.51
N ALA A 156 -3.04 11.45 27.44
CA ALA A 156 -2.65 12.66 28.22
C ALA A 156 -3.38 12.75 29.58
N LYS A 157 -4.23 11.78 29.92
CA LYS A 157 -4.88 11.62 31.23
C LYS A 157 -4.19 10.50 32.02
#